data_06b09209e5df4d323f39f0a3b18f3036
#
_entry.id   06b09209e5df4d323f39f0a3b18f3036
#
_cell.length_a   1.000
_cell.length_b   1.000
_cell.length_c   1.000
_cell.angle_alpha   90.00
_cell.angle_beta   90.00
_cell.angle_gamma   90.00
#
_symmetry.space_group_name_H-M   'P 1'
#
loop_
_entity.id
_entity.type
_entity.pdbx_description
1 polymer ?
#
loop_
_entity_poly.entity_id
_entity_poly.type
_entity_poly.pdbx_seq_one_letter_code
_entity_poly.pdbx_strand_id
1 'polypeptide(L)'
;MTPAMLVSAVVHEVEAATANYRMKAEGQADKKVSVYPQHIPDEEFKDNSYYPLVIVSWQKTEDVTEPDKLGAEAVIGLTFGVYGEDKEAWRDLLSIMERVRQRLLIFRKLDNRFRIVLPTKFETIENQPYPYWFGYATLTYTVAQPNEQMAADWHRIERDE
;
A
#
# COMPACT_ATOMS: atom_id res chain seq x y z
N MET A 1 10.85 -13.84 -3.99
CA MET A 1 9.69 -13.05 -3.57
C MET A 1 9.96 -12.36 -2.25
N THR A 2 10.04 -11.07 -2.25
CA THR A 2 10.37 -10.29 -1.05
C THR A 2 9.28 -9.26 -0.76
N PRO A 3 9.15 -8.78 0.48
CA PRO A 3 8.26 -7.67 0.79
C PRO A 3 8.53 -6.42 -0.06
N ALA A 4 9.79 -6.17 -0.41
CA ALA A 4 10.16 -5.05 -1.28
C ALA A 4 9.53 -5.19 -2.68
N MET A 5 9.49 -6.41 -3.22
CA MET A 5 8.83 -6.67 -4.50
C MET A 5 7.33 -6.43 -4.43
N LEU A 6 6.70 -6.79 -3.31
CA LEU A 6 5.29 -6.52 -3.09
C LEU A 6 5.03 -5.03 -3.01
N VAL A 7 5.83 -4.29 -2.25
CA VAL A 7 5.71 -2.82 -2.17
C VAL A 7 5.82 -2.21 -3.57
N SER A 8 6.81 -2.62 -4.35
CA SER A 8 6.99 -2.12 -5.73
C SER A 8 5.79 -2.43 -6.61
N ALA A 9 5.23 -3.63 -6.49
CA ALA A 9 4.04 -4.02 -7.27
C ALA A 9 2.83 -3.16 -6.90
N VAL A 10 2.62 -2.91 -5.60
CA VAL A 10 1.51 -2.05 -5.14
C VAL A 10 1.73 -0.60 -5.58
N VAL A 11 2.95 -0.08 -5.47
CA VAL A 11 3.30 1.27 -5.97
C VAL A 11 2.90 1.40 -7.45
N HIS A 12 3.27 0.42 -8.26
CA HIS A 12 2.94 0.43 -9.69
C HIS A 12 1.43 0.49 -9.92
N GLU A 13 0.64 -0.29 -9.18
CA GLU A 13 -0.81 -0.29 -9.31
C GLU A 13 -1.43 1.03 -8.83
N VAL A 14 -0.93 1.59 -7.75
CA VAL A 14 -1.41 2.88 -7.24
C VAL A 14 -1.10 4.00 -8.22
N GLU A 15 0.09 4.00 -8.81
CA GLU A 15 0.45 4.95 -9.86
C GLU A 15 -0.49 4.84 -11.06
N ALA A 16 -0.78 3.63 -11.50
CA ALA A 16 -1.71 3.39 -12.61
C ALA A 16 -3.13 3.87 -12.29
N ALA A 17 -3.58 3.64 -11.06
CA ALA A 17 -4.90 4.06 -10.61
C ALA A 17 -5.08 5.58 -10.62
N THR A 18 -4.01 6.32 -10.33
CA THR A 18 -4.04 7.78 -10.13
C THR A 18 -3.44 8.56 -11.29
N ALA A 19 -2.93 7.89 -12.33
CA ALA A 19 -2.21 8.52 -13.43
C ALA A 19 -3.01 9.62 -14.15
N ASN A 20 -4.31 9.42 -14.29
CA ASN A 20 -5.20 10.36 -14.98
C ASN A 20 -5.95 11.30 -14.05
N TYR A 21 -5.71 11.17 -12.75
CA TYR A 21 -6.38 12.04 -11.79
C TYR A 21 -5.60 13.35 -11.61
N ARG A 22 -6.36 14.44 -11.57
CA ARG A 22 -5.81 15.77 -11.28
C ARG A 22 -6.63 16.40 -10.17
N MET A 23 -5.96 17.11 -9.28
CA MET A 23 -6.60 17.81 -8.17
C MET A 23 -7.60 18.84 -8.66
N LYS A 24 -8.71 18.98 -7.95
CA LYS A 24 -9.79 19.94 -8.25
C LYS A 24 -9.88 21.04 -7.24
N ALA A 25 -9.29 20.86 -6.05
CA ALA A 25 -9.31 21.87 -5.01
C ALA A 25 -8.63 23.18 -5.49
N GLU A 26 -9.19 24.30 -5.08
CA GLU A 26 -8.68 25.63 -5.41
C GLU A 26 -7.23 25.78 -4.93
N GLY A 27 -6.38 26.35 -5.78
CA GLY A 27 -4.96 26.49 -5.47
C GLY A 27 -4.12 25.23 -5.68
N GLN A 28 -4.76 24.09 -5.91
CA GLN A 28 -4.11 22.80 -6.15
C GLN A 28 -4.49 22.19 -7.51
N ALA A 29 -5.19 22.97 -8.32
CA ALA A 29 -5.72 22.51 -9.60
C ALA A 29 -4.63 21.89 -10.48
N ASP A 30 -4.98 20.78 -11.12
CA ASP A 30 -4.15 20.04 -12.06
C ASP A 30 -2.87 19.41 -11.49
N LYS A 31 -2.68 19.42 -10.18
CA LYS A 31 -1.57 18.68 -9.56
C LYS A 31 -1.77 17.18 -9.70
N LYS A 32 -0.69 16.50 -9.99
CA LYS A 32 -0.65 15.05 -10.17
C LYS A 32 -0.34 14.37 -8.84
N VAL A 33 -0.92 13.19 -8.63
CA VAL A 33 -0.65 12.38 -7.44
C VAL A 33 0.75 11.79 -7.52
N SER A 34 1.52 11.91 -6.45
CA SER A 34 2.85 11.28 -6.31
C SER A 34 2.75 10.07 -5.40
N VAL A 35 3.44 8.98 -5.77
CA VAL A 35 3.42 7.74 -5.01
C VAL A 35 4.84 7.43 -4.51
N TYR A 36 4.97 7.21 -3.22
CA TYR A 36 6.26 6.96 -2.58
C TYR A 36 6.25 5.60 -1.87
N PRO A 37 7.32 4.80 -2.03
CA PRO A 37 7.48 3.59 -1.23
C PRO A 37 8.03 3.93 0.15
N GLN A 38 7.41 3.43 1.19
CA GLN A 38 7.80 3.48 2.60
C GLN A 38 7.70 4.86 3.26
N HIS A 39 8.24 5.91 2.69
CA HIS A 39 8.27 7.25 3.31
C HIS A 39 8.44 8.36 2.27
N ILE A 40 8.22 9.59 2.69
CA ILE A 40 8.50 10.77 1.86
C ILE A 40 10.02 10.98 1.82
N PRO A 41 10.60 11.33 0.65
CA PRO A 41 12.05 11.45 0.51
C PRO A 41 12.75 12.39 1.50
N ASP A 42 12.14 13.50 1.91
CA ASP A 42 12.77 14.53 2.74
C ASP A 42 12.25 14.64 4.16
N GLU A 43 11.43 13.73 4.63
CA GLU A 43 10.85 13.70 5.99
C GLU A 43 10.07 14.98 6.39
N GLU A 44 9.91 15.95 5.50
CA GLU A 44 9.17 17.17 5.78
C GLU A 44 7.70 17.05 5.41
N PHE A 45 6.91 16.44 6.27
CA PHE A 45 5.47 16.30 6.09
C PHE A 45 4.74 17.63 5.91
N LYS A 46 5.35 18.72 6.29
CA LYS A 46 4.76 20.06 6.23
C LYS A 46 4.94 20.76 4.91
N ASP A 47 5.78 20.23 4.02
CA ASP A 47 5.97 20.83 2.71
C ASP A 47 4.81 20.43 1.80
N ASN A 48 3.94 21.40 1.47
CA ASN A 48 2.77 21.13 0.65
C ASN A 48 3.09 20.75 -0.80
N SER A 49 4.35 20.93 -1.23
CA SER A 49 4.77 20.55 -2.58
C SER A 49 4.74 19.04 -2.81
N TYR A 50 4.79 18.22 -1.74
CA TYR A 50 4.70 16.77 -1.87
C TYR A 50 3.27 16.28 -2.09
N TYR A 51 2.27 17.12 -1.85
CA TYR A 51 0.88 16.74 -1.93
C TYR A 51 0.29 17.08 -3.30
N PRO A 52 -0.64 16.28 -3.83
CA PRO A 52 -1.21 15.06 -3.23
C PRO A 52 -0.24 13.88 -3.32
N LEU A 53 -0.31 13.00 -2.33
CA LEU A 53 0.59 11.85 -2.25
C LEU A 53 -0.12 10.59 -1.79
N VAL A 54 0.50 9.46 -2.12
CA VAL A 54 0.17 8.16 -1.53
C VAL A 54 1.49 7.51 -1.12
N ILE A 55 1.56 7.06 0.12
CA ILE A 55 2.72 6.32 0.64
C ILE A 55 2.30 4.86 0.76
N VAL A 56 3.08 3.97 0.14
CA VAL A 56 2.87 2.52 0.20
C VAL A 56 3.91 1.95 1.14
N SER A 57 3.48 1.40 2.27
CA SER A 57 4.42 0.86 3.27
C SER A 57 4.11 -0.58 3.63
N TRP A 58 5.15 -1.40 3.68
CA TRP A 58 5.06 -2.73 4.26
C TRP A 58 5.06 -2.58 5.79
N GLN A 59 4.13 -3.24 6.45
CA GLN A 59 3.99 -3.17 7.90
C GLN A 59 4.45 -4.45 8.57
N LYS A 60 4.04 -5.60 8.05
CA LYS A 60 4.40 -6.89 8.62
C LYS A 60 4.13 -8.04 7.65
N THR A 61 4.75 -9.18 7.95
CA THR A 61 4.44 -10.46 7.30
C THR A 61 4.21 -11.48 8.42
N GLU A 62 3.12 -12.21 8.33
CA GLU A 62 2.79 -13.29 9.26
C GLU A 62 2.72 -14.61 8.52
N ASP A 63 3.42 -15.62 9.03
CA ASP A 63 3.32 -16.96 8.52
C ASP A 63 1.99 -17.59 8.97
N VAL A 64 1.48 -18.50 8.15
CA VAL A 64 0.23 -19.18 8.45
C VAL A 64 0.51 -20.57 9.00
N THR A 65 -0.30 -20.98 9.97
CA THR A 65 -0.24 -22.31 10.56
C THR A 65 -1.40 -23.20 10.09
N GLU A 66 -2.43 -22.59 9.49
CA GLU A 66 -3.62 -23.30 9.04
C GLU A 66 -3.37 -23.97 7.69
N PRO A 67 -3.66 -25.29 7.56
CA PRO A 67 -3.33 -26.04 6.33
C PRO A 67 -4.05 -25.58 5.08
N ASP A 68 -5.19 -24.91 5.23
CA ASP A 68 -6.03 -24.45 4.11
C ASP A 68 -5.67 -23.07 3.59
N LYS A 69 -4.72 -22.36 4.22
CA LYS A 69 -4.22 -21.09 3.73
C LYS A 69 -3.05 -21.28 2.77
N LEU A 70 -3.04 -20.47 1.71
CA LEU A 70 -2.11 -20.59 0.58
C LEU A 70 -0.76 -19.91 0.77
N GLY A 71 -0.31 -19.71 2.00
CA GLY A 71 0.98 -19.09 2.27
C GLY A 71 0.88 -18.01 3.32
N ALA A 72 1.99 -17.32 3.55
CA ALA A 72 2.05 -16.21 4.49
C ALA A 72 1.21 -15.02 4.02
N GLU A 73 0.92 -14.13 4.94
CA GLU A 73 0.17 -12.90 4.65
C GLU A 73 1.01 -11.68 4.99
N ALA A 74 1.15 -10.76 4.05
CA ALA A 74 1.84 -9.49 4.24
C ALA A 74 0.82 -8.36 4.32
N VAL A 75 0.99 -7.47 5.29
CA VAL A 75 0.12 -6.30 5.46
C VAL A 75 0.80 -5.07 4.90
N ILE A 76 0.11 -4.41 3.97
CA ILE A 76 0.54 -3.16 3.35
C ILE A 76 -0.37 -2.04 3.82
N GLY A 77 0.23 -0.97 4.32
CA GLY A 77 -0.49 0.25 4.64
C GLY A 77 -0.38 1.27 3.52
N LEU A 78 -1.48 1.93 3.19
CA LEU A 78 -1.49 3.08 2.30
C LEU A 78 -1.82 4.31 3.12
N THR A 79 -1.02 5.36 2.96
CA THR A 79 -1.31 6.68 3.53
C THR A 79 -1.62 7.62 2.38
N PHE A 80 -2.82 8.18 2.38
CA PHE A 80 -3.25 9.16 1.39
C PHE A 80 -3.18 10.54 2.00
N GLY A 81 -2.55 11.47 1.31
CA GLY A 81 -2.44 12.84 1.79
C GLY A 81 -2.80 13.84 0.70
N VAL A 82 -3.60 14.83 1.07
CA VAL A 82 -4.02 15.91 0.19
C VAL A 82 -3.84 17.23 0.93
N TYR A 83 -3.32 18.24 0.25
CA TYR A 83 -3.27 19.60 0.76
C TYR A 83 -4.30 20.45 0.03
N GLY A 84 -5.07 21.23 0.78
CA GLY A 84 -6.00 22.18 0.20
C GLY A 84 -6.69 22.98 1.28
N GLU A 85 -6.69 24.29 1.11
CA GLU A 85 -7.36 25.24 2.03
C GLU A 85 -8.86 25.33 1.74
N ASP A 86 -9.25 24.88 0.55
CA ASP A 86 -10.63 24.82 0.09
C ASP A 86 -11.36 23.68 0.80
N LYS A 87 -12.62 23.92 1.13
CA LYS A 87 -13.51 22.91 1.73
C LYS A 87 -13.76 21.70 0.81
N GLU A 88 -13.42 21.82 -0.46
CA GLU A 88 -13.60 20.74 -1.44
C GLU A 88 -12.40 19.78 -1.49
N ALA A 89 -11.31 20.04 -0.77
CA ALA A 89 -10.12 19.19 -0.79
C ALA A 89 -10.40 17.78 -0.28
N TRP A 90 -11.33 17.60 0.64
CA TRP A 90 -11.71 16.26 1.11
C TRP A 90 -12.30 15.40 -0.02
N ARG A 91 -12.92 16.02 -1.01
CA ARG A 91 -13.48 15.30 -2.16
C ARG A 91 -12.36 14.74 -3.03
N ASP A 92 -11.27 15.49 -3.19
CA ASP A 92 -10.09 14.98 -3.89
C ASP A 92 -9.50 13.77 -3.16
N LEU A 93 -9.42 13.85 -1.83
CA LEU A 93 -8.93 12.73 -1.01
C LEU A 93 -9.77 11.48 -1.25
N LEU A 94 -11.09 11.58 -1.13
CA LEU A 94 -11.98 10.42 -1.32
C LEU A 94 -11.94 9.89 -2.75
N SER A 95 -11.80 10.78 -3.73
CA SER A 95 -11.71 10.36 -5.14
C SER A 95 -10.43 9.57 -5.39
N ILE A 96 -9.30 10.01 -4.84
CA ILE A 96 -8.03 9.29 -4.96
C ILE A 96 -8.14 7.92 -4.28
N MET A 97 -8.65 7.88 -3.06
CA MET A 97 -8.82 6.64 -2.31
C MET A 97 -9.70 5.64 -3.05
N GLU A 98 -10.82 6.10 -3.61
CA GLU A 98 -11.74 5.21 -4.33
C GLU A 98 -11.15 4.69 -5.64
N ARG A 99 -10.40 5.51 -6.37
CA ARG A 99 -9.70 5.05 -7.57
C ARG A 99 -8.73 3.93 -7.27
N VAL A 100 -7.97 4.09 -6.18
CA VAL A 100 -7.01 3.06 -5.74
C VAL A 100 -7.74 1.79 -5.31
N ARG A 101 -8.79 1.94 -4.51
CA ARG A 101 -9.59 0.79 -4.06
C ARG A 101 -10.14 -0.01 -5.23
N GLN A 102 -10.76 0.66 -6.20
CA GLN A 102 -11.32 -0.01 -7.37
C GLN A 102 -10.25 -0.73 -8.18
N ARG A 103 -9.12 -0.09 -8.41
CA ARG A 103 -8.02 -0.70 -9.16
C ARG A 103 -7.52 -1.97 -8.49
N LEU A 104 -7.28 -1.92 -7.18
CA LEU A 104 -6.76 -3.06 -6.44
C LEU A 104 -7.77 -4.21 -6.34
N LEU A 105 -9.07 -3.92 -6.35
CA LEU A 105 -10.11 -4.94 -6.31
C LEU A 105 -10.44 -5.52 -7.69
N ILE A 106 -10.10 -4.81 -8.77
CA ILE A 106 -10.19 -5.32 -10.14
C ILE A 106 -8.97 -6.19 -10.44
N PHE A 107 -7.78 -5.71 -10.15
CA PHE A 107 -6.53 -6.42 -10.38
C PHE A 107 -6.01 -7.02 -9.08
N ARG A 108 -6.66 -8.08 -8.63
CA ARG A 108 -6.41 -8.68 -7.31
C ARG A 108 -5.10 -9.43 -7.20
N LYS A 109 -4.54 -9.88 -8.32
CA LYS A 109 -3.27 -10.58 -8.37
C LYS A 109 -2.21 -9.68 -8.99
N LEU A 110 -1.18 -9.38 -8.21
CA LEU A 110 -0.10 -8.49 -8.64
C LEU A 110 1.13 -9.30 -9.01
N ASP A 111 1.78 -8.91 -10.12
CA ASP A 111 3.03 -9.51 -10.57
C ASP A 111 2.97 -11.04 -10.65
N ASN A 112 1.79 -11.58 -10.87
CA ASN A 112 1.51 -13.02 -10.91
C ASN A 112 1.98 -13.79 -9.66
N ARG A 113 2.19 -13.10 -8.55
CA ARG A 113 2.77 -13.66 -7.31
C ARG A 113 1.99 -13.32 -6.06
N PHE A 114 1.36 -12.15 -6.02
CA PHE A 114 0.73 -11.63 -4.81
C PHE A 114 -0.77 -11.46 -5.05
N ARG A 115 -1.57 -12.08 -4.21
CA ARG A 115 -3.03 -11.98 -4.32
C ARG A 115 -3.59 -11.27 -3.10
N ILE A 116 -4.46 -10.30 -3.35
CA ILE A 116 -5.12 -9.56 -2.27
C ILE A 116 -6.08 -10.48 -1.49
N VAL A 117 -6.07 -10.32 -0.17
CA VAL A 117 -6.96 -11.04 0.75
C VAL A 117 -8.04 -10.05 1.20
N LEU A 118 -9.30 -10.44 1.02
CA LEU A 118 -10.40 -9.60 1.46
C LEU A 118 -10.77 -9.89 2.92
N PRO A 119 -11.23 -8.90 3.67
CA PRO A 119 -11.57 -7.55 3.24
C PRO A 119 -10.38 -6.62 3.24
N THR A 120 -10.47 -5.55 2.44
CA THR A 120 -9.61 -4.37 2.56
C THR A 120 -10.32 -3.33 3.42
N LYS A 121 -9.57 -2.41 4.00
CA LYS A 121 -10.13 -1.35 4.81
C LYS A 121 -9.58 -0.01 4.38
N PHE A 122 -10.49 0.92 4.04
CA PHE A 122 -10.15 2.29 3.68
C PHE A 122 -10.87 3.22 4.64
N GLU A 123 -10.15 4.13 5.27
CA GLU A 123 -10.72 5.02 6.28
C GLU A 123 -10.01 6.36 6.31
N THR A 124 -10.67 7.37 6.87
CA THR A 124 -10.07 8.67 7.13
C THR A 124 -9.96 8.88 8.63
N ILE A 125 -9.07 9.78 9.06
CA ILE A 125 -8.98 10.14 10.47
C ILE A 125 -10.11 11.10 10.83
N GLU A 126 -10.59 11.02 12.08
CA GLU A 126 -11.71 11.83 12.56
C GLU A 126 -11.36 13.32 12.59
N ASN A 127 -10.19 13.66 13.12
CA ASN A 127 -9.74 15.04 13.25
C ASN A 127 -8.66 15.35 12.22
N GLN A 128 -9.09 15.84 11.05
CA GLN A 128 -8.16 16.19 9.98
C GLN A 128 -7.32 17.41 10.36
N PRO A 129 -5.98 17.38 10.14
CA PRO A 129 -5.11 18.50 10.44
C PRO A 129 -5.16 19.54 9.33
N TYR A 130 -6.29 20.25 9.21
CA TYR A 130 -6.48 21.29 8.19
C TYR A 130 -5.24 22.21 8.11
N PRO A 131 -4.73 22.55 6.94
CA PRO A 131 -5.27 22.32 5.58
C PRO A 131 -4.84 21.01 4.93
N TYR A 132 -4.36 20.05 5.70
CA TYR A 132 -4.00 18.70 5.23
C TYR A 132 -5.15 17.74 5.51
N TRP A 133 -5.33 16.80 4.57
CA TRP A 133 -6.39 15.81 4.65
C TRP A 133 -5.79 14.44 4.44
N PHE A 134 -6.00 13.54 5.37
CA PHE A 134 -5.39 12.21 5.36
C PHE A 134 -6.41 11.09 5.38
N GLY A 135 -6.07 10.03 4.66
CA GLY A 135 -6.79 8.78 4.68
C GLY A 135 -5.81 7.62 4.75
N TYR A 136 -6.29 6.47 5.18
CA TYR A 136 -5.48 5.28 5.35
C TYR A 136 -6.18 4.07 4.79
N ALA A 137 -5.37 3.12 4.28
CA ALA A 137 -5.88 1.82 3.87
C ALA A 137 -5.00 0.72 4.44
N THR A 138 -5.64 -0.38 4.76
CA THR A 138 -4.95 -1.61 5.19
C THR A 138 -5.27 -2.70 4.17
N LEU A 139 -4.23 -3.25 3.56
CA LEU A 139 -4.31 -4.29 2.56
C LEU A 139 -3.55 -5.51 3.04
N THR A 140 -4.05 -6.69 2.72
CA THR A 140 -3.35 -7.94 2.99
C THR A 140 -3.15 -8.67 1.67
N TYR A 141 -1.93 -9.15 1.44
CA TYR A 141 -1.59 -9.93 0.26
C TYR A 141 -0.97 -11.26 0.67
N THR A 142 -1.27 -12.30 -0.08
CA THR A 142 -0.58 -13.58 0.10
C THR A 142 0.84 -13.47 -0.44
N VAL A 143 1.80 -14.01 0.31
CA VAL A 143 3.20 -14.11 -0.11
C VAL A 143 3.67 -15.55 0.09
N ALA A 144 4.77 -15.92 -0.57
CA ALA A 144 5.27 -17.28 -0.45
C ALA A 144 5.74 -17.57 0.98
N GLN A 145 5.39 -18.75 1.46
CA GLN A 145 5.89 -19.28 2.72
C GLN A 145 6.78 -20.48 2.39
N PRO A 146 8.05 -20.49 2.85
CA PRO A 146 8.93 -21.61 2.57
C PRO A 146 8.41 -22.92 3.16
N ASN A 147 8.61 -24.00 2.43
CA ASN A 147 8.37 -25.34 2.95
C ASN A 147 9.59 -25.82 3.71
N GLU A 148 9.38 -26.69 4.69
CA GLU A 148 10.46 -27.27 5.45
C GLU A 148 11.42 -28.05 4.56
N GLN A 149 12.74 -27.85 4.78
CA GLN A 149 13.79 -28.51 4.00
C GLN A 149 14.29 -29.76 4.73
N MET A 150 13.52 -30.85 4.67
CA MET A 150 13.85 -32.09 5.37
C MET A 150 15.22 -32.67 4.94
N ALA A 151 15.54 -32.59 3.66
CA ALA A 151 16.82 -33.06 3.15
C ALA A 151 18.03 -32.35 3.76
N ALA A 152 17.90 -31.03 4.03
CA ALA A 152 18.95 -30.25 4.67
C ALA A 152 19.19 -30.73 6.12
N ASP A 153 18.14 -31.09 6.82
CA ASP A 153 18.23 -31.57 8.20
C ASP A 153 18.91 -32.95 8.28
N TRP A 154 18.62 -33.82 7.33
CA TRP A 154 19.31 -35.12 7.22
C TRP A 154 20.80 -34.92 7.04
N HIS A 155 21.23 -34.04 6.15
CA HIS A 155 22.65 -33.77 5.93
C HIS A 155 23.32 -33.17 7.15
N ARG A 156 22.60 -32.39 7.92
CA ARG A 156 23.12 -31.80 9.16
C ARG A 156 23.36 -32.88 10.21
N ILE A 157 22.41 -33.79 10.39
CA ILE A 157 22.51 -34.91 11.35
C ILE A 157 23.70 -35.81 11.00
N GLU A 158 23.88 -36.13 9.74
CA GLU A 158 25.01 -36.97 9.28
C GLU A 158 26.37 -36.32 9.54
N ARG A 159 26.46 -34.98 9.51
CA ARG A 159 27.72 -34.28 9.80
C ARG A 159 28.08 -34.25 11.26
N ASP A 160 27.09 -34.27 12.13
CA ASP A 160 27.29 -34.21 13.58
C ASP A 160 27.62 -35.56 14.21
N GLU A 161 27.50 -36.62 13.45
CA GLU A 161 27.95 -37.97 13.81
C GLU A 161 29.41 -38.18 13.38
#